data_79ccd395977138e7f570f728a63c5da0
#
_entry.id   79ccd395977138e7f570f728a63c5da0
#
_cell.length_a   1.000
_cell.length_b   1.000
_cell.length_c   1.000
_cell.angle_alpha   90.00
_cell.angle_beta   90.00
_cell.angle_gamma   90.00
#
_symmetry.space_group_name_H-M   'P 1'
#
loop_
_entity.id
_entity.type
_entity.pdbx_description
1 polymer ?
#
loop_
_entity_poly.entity_id
_entity_poly.type
_entity_poly.pdbx_seq_one_letter_code
_entity_poly.pdbx_strand_id
1 'polypeptide(L)'
;MPQNFEVINVLRYNRFASIAIIVCLILSGCAGSRDATQTDAYNRFAIRAAQAQLWNEAVFRWKQVITIDPEDSKAHNNLGVAYEALGNMDDAIAAYQRAAELEPNNKYYRLNYRRCRIHLRRSGGDEADAPQLEDEELSPTE
;
A
#
# COMPACT_ATOMS: atom_id res chain seq x y z
N MET A 1 -11.03 -3.87 65.77
CA MET A 1 -11.56 -3.26 64.53
C MET A 1 -10.44 -2.90 63.58
N PRO A 2 -10.06 -3.78 62.63
CA PRO A 2 -9.16 -3.39 61.58
C PRO A 2 -9.66 -3.81 60.18
N GLN A 3 -10.86 -3.37 59.76
CA GLN A 3 -11.37 -3.73 58.40
C GLN A 3 -11.34 -2.57 57.40
N ASN A 4 -10.99 -1.36 57.83
CA ASN A 4 -11.07 -0.19 56.95
C ASN A 4 -9.77 0.08 56.14
N PHE A 5 -8.68 -0.61 56.44
CA PHE A 5 -7.39 -0.35 55.80
C PHE A 5 -7.23 -1.03 54.45
N GLU A 6 -7.82 -2.21 54.25
CA GLU A 6 -7.73 -2.94 53.00
C GLU A 6 -8.58 -2.31 51.89
N VAL A 7 -9.80 -1.85 52.24
CA VAL A 7 -10.71 -1.23 51.23
C VAL A 7 -10.12 0.06 50.64
N ILE A 8 -9.41 0.84 51.45
CA ILE A 8 -8.78 2.09 51.00
C ILE A 8 -7.64 1.81 50.01
N ASN A 9 -6.87 0.76 50.24
CA ASN A 9 -5.77 0.37 49.34
C ASN A 9 -6.27 -0.16 47.99
N VAL A 10 -7.33 -0.95 47.97
CA VAL A 10 -7.94 -1.45 46.73
C VAL A 10 -8.53 -0.32 45.90
N LEU A 11 -9.20 0.65 46.52
CA LEU A 11 -9.76 1.81 45.81
C LEU A 11 -8.66 2.75 45.27
N ARG A 12 -7.54 2.90 45.97
CA ARG A 12 -6.38 3.68 45.47
C ARG A 12 -5.71 2.98 44.32
N TYR A 13 -5.50 1.66 44.36
CA TYR A 13 -4.90 0.86 43.28
C TYR A 13 -5.75 0.90 42.01
N ASN A 14 -7.06 0.77 42.12
CA ASN A 14 -7.95 0.86 40.95
C ASN A 14 -7.95 2.25 40.30
N ARG A 15 -7.80 3.32 41.07
CA ARG A 15 -7.72 4.68 40.51
C ARG A 15 -6.39 4.91 39.75
N PHE A 16 -5.27 4.39 40.24
CA PHE A 16 -3.98 4.49 39.53
C PHE A 16 -3.95 3.58 38.30
N ALA A 17 -4.51 2.39 38.37
CA ALA A 17 -4.64 1.49 37.20
C ALA A 17 -5.50 2.12 36.09
N SER A 18 -6.63 2.74 36.46
CA SER A 18 -7.48 3.44 35.50
C SER A 18 -6.79 4.64 34.85
N ILE A 19 -6.02 5.41 35.59
CA ILE A 19 -5.26 6.55 35.05
C ILE A 19 -4.16 6.05 34.11
N ALA A 20 -3.45 4.97 34.44
CA ALA A 20 -2.41 4.41 33.60
C ALA A 20 -2.98 3.89 32.26
N ILE A 21 -4.14 3.26 32.26
CA ILE A 21 -4.84 2.80 31.05
C ILE A 21 -5.25 3.99 30.18
N ILE A 22 -5.80 5.06 30.77
CA ILE A 22 -6.21 6.25 30.04
C ILE A 22 -4.98 6.95 29.42
N VAL A 23 -3.88 7.04 30.14
CA VAL A 23 -2.63 7.63 29.61
C VAL A 23 -2.05 6.80 28.47
N CYS A 24 -2.08 5.47 28.56
CA CYS A 24 -1.66 4.59 27.47
C CYS A 24 -2.55 4.76 26.21
N LEU A 25 -3.86 4.92 26.37
CA LEU A 25 -4.78 5.14 25.25
C LEU A 25 -4.57 6.50 24.56
N ILE A 26 -4.20 7.53 25.30
CA ILE A 26 -3.92 8.87 24.76
C ILE A 26 -2.58 8.88 24.00
N LEU A 27 -1.58 8.12 24.44
CA LEU A 27 -0.27 8.05 23.78
C LEU A 27 -0.28 7.22 22.51
N SER A 28 -1.23 6.28 22.36
CA SER A 28 -1.36 5.44 21.15
C SER A 28 -2.04 6.16 19.97
N GLY A 29 -2.69 7.30 20.20
CA GLY A 29 -3.50 7.99 19.18
C GLY A 29 -2.75 8.92 18.22
N CYS A 30 -1.45 9.20 18.42
CA CYS A 30 -0.75 10.24 17.65
C CYS A 30 0.17 9.75 16.53
N ALA A 31 0.41 8.44 16.39
CA ALA A 31 1.32 7.92 15.37
C ALA A 31 0.69 7.93 13.97
N GLY A 32 -0.57 7.49 13.83
CA GLY A 32 -1.21 7.30 12.52
C GLY A 32 -1.46 8.58 11.71
N SER A 33 -1.59 9.75 12.34
CA SER A 33 -1.87 11.00 11.61
C SER A 33 -0.64 11.62 10.94
N ARG A 34 0.56 11.39 11.46
CA ARG A 34 1.81 11.88 10.87
C ARG A 34 2.17 11.06 9.64
N ASP A 35 1.99 9.75 9.70
CA ASP A 35 2.32 8.83 8.62
C ASP A 35 1.43 9.07 7.39
N ALA A 36 0.12 9.27 7.57
CA ALA A 36 -0.80 9.61 6.50
C ALA A 36 -0.44 10.93 5.79
N THR A 37 -0.08 11.97 6.54
CA THR A 37 0.30 13.27 5.96
C THR A 37 1.61 13.17 5.18
N GLN A 38 2.56 12.37 5.65
CA GLN A 38 3.84 12.14 5.00
C GLN A 38 3.67 11.30 3.73
N THR A 39 2.87 10.24 3.78
CA THR A 39 2.52 9.40 2.63
C THR A 39 1.88 10.23 1.52
N ASP A 40 0.92 11.09 1.86
CA ASP A 40 0.30 12.01 0.91
C ASP A 40 1.31 12.99 0.27
N ALA A 41 2.24 13.51 1.04
CA ALA A 41 3.27 14.41 0.53
C ALA A 41 4.18 13.69 -0.48
N TYR A 42 4.64 12.48 -0.18
CA TYR A 42 5.45 11.67 -1.08
C TYR A 42 4.67 11.27 -2.33
N ASN A 43 3.41 10.87 -2.22
CA ASN A 43 2.55 10.58 -3.35
C ASN A 43 2.40 11.77 -4.30
N ARG A 44 2.08 12.95 -3.77
CA ARG A 44 1.97 14.17 -4.60
C ARG A 44 3.28 14.53 -5.28
N PHE A 45 4.41 14.35 -4.60
CA PHE A 45 5.71 14.60 -5.19
C PHE A 45 6.03 13.58 -6.30
N ALA A 46 5.81 12.29 -6.06
CA ALA A 46 6.02 11.23 -7.03
C ALA A 46 5.18 11.43 -8.30
N ILE A 47 3.92 11.83 -8.16
CA ILE A 47 3.04 12.14 -9.30
C ILE A 47 3.63 13.30 -10.13
N ARG A 48 4.08 14.38 -9.48
CA ARG A 48 4.70 15.50 -10.20
C ARG A 48 6.00 15.11 -10.88
N ALA A 49 6.83 14.28 -10.24
CA ALA A 49 8.05 13.75 -10.83
C ALA A 49 7.75 12.90 -12.08
N ALA A 50 6.74 12.01 -11.99
CA ALA A 50 6.29 11.19 -13.11
C ALA A 50 5.74 12.05 -14.28
N GLN A 51 4.97 13.09 -13.99
CA GLN A 51 4.47 14.04 -14.99
C GLN A 51 5.63 14.79 -15.68
N ALA A 52 6.70 15.05 -14.97
CA ALA A 52 7.94 15.66 -15.50
C ALA A 52 8.89 14.61 -16.13
N GLN A 53 8.47 13.35 -16.25
CA GLN A 53 9.27 12.21 -16.75
C GLN A 53 10.54 11.92 -15.94
N LEU A 54 10.60 12.39 -14.70
CA LEU A 54 11.67 12.11 -13.74
C LEU A 54 11.41 10.76 -13.05
N TRP A 55 11.43 9.68 -13.83
CA TRP A 55 10.97 8.36 -13.42
C TRP A 55 11.74 7.78 -12.23
N ASN A 56 13.07 7.98 -12.17
CA ASN A 56 13.88 7.52 -11.04
C ASN A 56 13.47 8.20 -9.72
N GLU A 57 13.15 9.50 -9.76
CA GLU A 57 12.65 10.23 -8.60
C GLU A 57 11.25 9.75 -8.21
N ALA A 58 10.38 9.49 -9.18
CA ALA A 58 9.06 8.93 -8.94
C ALA A 58 9.15 7.56 -8.25
N VAL A 59 10.01 6.65 -8.74
CA VAL A 59 10.30 5.35 -8.11
C VAL A 59 10.76 5.53 -6.67
N PHE A 60 11.74 6.43 -6.43
CA PHE A 60 12.26 6.67 -5.10
C PHE A 60 11.14 7.11 -4.13
N ARG A 61 10.27 8.02 -4.57
CA ARG A 61 9.17 8.53 -3.72
C ARG A 61 8.08 7.50 -3.47
N TRP A 62 7.67 6.72 -4.48
CA TRP A 62 6.68 5.66 -4.25
C TRP A 62 7.24 4.55 -3.38
N LYS A 63 8.53 4.23 -3.44
CA LYS A 63 9.17 3.32 -2.47
C LYS A 63 9.08 3.86 -1.03
N GLN A 64 9.23 5.17 -0.83
CA GLN A 64 9.03 5.78 0.49
C GLN A 64 7.57 5.64 0.97
N VAL A 65 6.59 5.82 0.08
CA VAL A 65 5.18 5.57 0.40
C VAL A 65 4.98 4.13 0.87
N ILE A 66 5.46 3.15 0.10
CA ILE A 66 5.32 1.71 0.41
C ILE A 66 6.07 1.32 1.70
N THR A 67 7.16 2.02 2.05
CA THR A 67 7.86 1.80 3.33
C THR A 67 6.99 2.21 4.52
N ILE A 68 6.18 3.27 4.37
CA ILE A 68 5.27 3.77 5.42
C ILE A 68 3.97 2.95 5.43
N ASP A 69 3.41 2.71 4.24
CA ASP A 69 2.18 1.94 4.03
C ASP A 69 2.41 0.84 2.98
N PRO A 70 2.79 -0.37 3.40
CA PRO A 70 3.03 -1.50 2.49
C PRO A 70 1.77 -2.01 1.78
N GLU A 71 0.58 -1.58 2.22
CA GLU A 71 -0.71 -1.99 1.64
C GLU A 71 -1.32 -0.92 0.73
N ASP A 72 -0.62 0.19 0.46
CA ASP A 72 -1.06 1.19 -0.52
C ASP A 72 -1.00 0.60 -1.95
N SER A 73 -2.10 -0.01 -2.37
CA SER A 73 -2.27 -0.60 -3.71
C SER A 73 -2.01 0.39 -4.84
N LYS A 74 -2.39 1.65 -4.62
CA LYS A 74 -2.19 2.73 -5.59
C LYS A 74 -0.71 3.08 -5.75
N ALA A 75 0.05 3.12 -4.66
CA ALA A 75 1.49 3.34 -4.71
C ALA A 75 2.20 2.20 -5.45
N HIS A 76 1.81 0.95 -5.18
CA HIS A 76 2.32 -0.21 -5.92
C HIS A 76 2.01 -0.12 -7.42
N ASN A 77 0.77 0.19 -7.79
CA ASN A 77 0.42 0.36 -9.21
C ASN A 77 1.23 1.47 -9.89
N ASN A 78 1.37 2.62 -9.24
CA ASN A 78 2.11 3.76 -9.78
C ASN A 78 3.62 3.48 -9.87
N LEU A 79 4.16 2.73 -8.91
CA LEU A 79 5.54 2.23 -8.97
C LEU A 79 5.74 1.33 -10.19
N GLY A 80 4.77 0.46 -10.49
CA GLY A 80 4.76 -0.35 -11.71
C GLY A 80 4.83 0.49 -12.98
N VAL A 81 4.04 1.57 -13.06
CA VAL A 81 4.08 2.53 -14.19
C VAL A 81 5.46 3.16 -14.35
N ALA A 82 6.09 3.56 -13.24
CA ALA A 82 7.41 4.17 -13.28
C ALA A 82 8.50 3.18 -13.73
N TYR A 83 8.44 1.94 -13.26
CA TYR A 83 9.36 0.90 -13.71
C TYR A 83 9.16 0.54 -15.18
N GLU A 84 7.92 0.45 -15.65
CA GLU A 84 7.61 0.23 -17.07
C GLU A 84 8.20 1.35 -17.94
N ALA A 85 8.08 2.61 -17.52
CA ALA A 85 8.65 3.75 -18.21
C ALA A 85 10.19 3.76 -18.25
N LEU A 86 10.83 3.12 -17.25
CA LEU A 86 12.29 2.91 -17.20
C LEU A 86 12.75 1.67 -17.98
N GLY A 87 11.82 0.85 -18.50
CA GLY A 87 12.14 -0.42 -19.14
C GLY A 87 12.41 -1.58 -18.17
N ASN A 88 12.25 -1.37 -16.87
CA ASN A 88 12.45 -2.38 -15.83
C ASN A 88 11.21 -3.28 -15.72
N MET A 89 10.98 -4.14 -16.72
CA MET A 89 9.74 -4.89 -16.88
C MET A 89 9.48 -5.89 -15.74
N ASP A 90 10.50 -6.54 -15.22
CA ASP A 90 10.34 -7.50 -14.12
C ASP A 90 9.88 -6.81 -12.83
N ASP A 91 10.49 -5.67 -12.50
CA ASP A 91 10.09 -4.85 -11.36
C ASP A 91 8.68 -4.26 -11.55
N ALA A 92 8.32 -3.87 -12.79
CA ALA A 92 6.98 -3.40 -13.11
C ALA A 92 5.93 -4.48 -12.88
N ILE A 93 6.19 -5.70 -13.35
CA ILE A 93 5.30 -6.85 -13.15
C ILE A 93 5.10 -7.13 -11.67
N ALA A 94 6.17 -7.16 -10.87
CA ALA A 94 6.08 -7.41 -9.44
C ALA A 94 5.24 -6.33 -8.72
N ALA A 95 5.43 -5.06 -9.09
CA ALA A 95 4.68 -3.95 -8.51
C ALA A 95 3.19 -3.99 -8.90
N TYR A 96 2.87 -4.24 -10.17
CA TYR A 96 1.49 -4.39 -10.63
C TYR A 96 0.79 -5.61 -10.02
N GLN A 97 1.51 -6.73 -9.88
CA GLN A 97 1.01 -7.93 -9.21
C GLN A 97 0.59 -7.59 -7.77
N ARG A 98 1.46 -6.92 -7.03
CA ARG A 98 1.16 -6.55 -5.65
C ARG A 98 -0.05 -5.63 -5.56
N ALA A 99 -0.21 -4.67 -6.45
CA ALA A 99 -1.40 -3.82 -6.51
C ALA A 99 -2.68 -4.63 -6.76
N ALA A 100 -2.63 -5.60 -7.69
CA ALA A 100 -3.77 -6.46 -8.01
C ALA A 100 -4.11 -7.45 -6.88
N GLU A 101 -3.13 -7.91 -6.09
CA GLU A 101 -3.34 -8.74 -4.90
C GLU A 101 -4.01 -7.95 -3.78
N LEU A 102 -3.61 -6.70 -3.56
CA LEU A 102 -4.17 -5.83 -2.53
C LEU A 102 -5.61 -5.41 -2.85
N GLU A 103 -5.92 -5.16 -4.12
CA GLU A 103 -7.27 -4.83 -4.57
C GLU A 103 -7.71 -5.74 -5.74
N PRO A 104 -8.11 -7.00 -5.47
CA PRO A 104 -8.43 -7.97 -6.52
C PRO A 104 -9.64 -7.58 -7.37
N ASN A 105 -10.53 -6.74 -6.87
CA ASN A 105 -11.69 -6.24 -7.62
C ASN A 105 -11.37 -5.04 -8.51
N ASN A 106 -10.18 -4.46 -8.41
CA ASN A 106 -9.77 -3.34 -9.24
C ASN A 106 -9.32 -3.81 -10.62
N LYS A 107 -10.21 -3.65 -11.60
CA LYS A 107 -9.96 -4.08 -12.98
C LYS A 107 -8.74 -3.42 -13.62
N TYR A 108 -8.41 -2.19 -13.24
CA TYR A 108 -7.27 -1.47 -13.81
C TYR A 108 -5.93 -2.07 -13.36
N TYR A 109 -5.81 -2.48 -12.09
CA TYR A 109 -4.58 -3.10 -11.58
C TYR A 109 -4.34 -4.46 -12.23
N ARG A 110 -5.40 -5.29 -12.34
CA ARG A 110 -5.31 -6.57 -13.06
C ARG A 110 -4.96 -6.40 -14.54
N LEU A 111 -5.53 -5.39 -15.20
CA LEU A 111 -5.23 -5.09 -16.60
C LEU A 111 -3.78 -4.67 -16.80
N ASN A 112 -3.25 -3.76 -15.96
CA ASN A 112 -1.85 -3.34 -16.01
C ASN A 112 -0.90 -4.52 -15.81
N TYR A 113 -1.16 -5.35 -14.81
CA TYR A 113 -0.40 -6.58 -14.55
C TYR A 113 -0.39 -7.51 -15.77
N ARG A 114 -1.58 -7.82 -16.33
CA ARG A 114 -1.71 -8.71 -17.49
C ARG A 114 -1.00 -8.14 -18.72
N ARG A 115 -1.22 -6.88 -19.03
CA ARG A 115 -0.60 -6.18 -20.15
C ARG A 115 0.93 -6.21 -20.07
N CYS A 116 1.49 -5.87 -18.95
CA CYS A 116 2.94 -5.84 -18.75
C CYS A 116 3.56 -7.23 -18.90
N ARG A 117 2.93 -8.28 -18.36
CA ARG A 117 3.37 -9.68 -18.56
C ARG A 117 3.37 -10.11 -20.03
N ILE A 118 2.32 -9.78 -20.77
CA ILE A 118 2.22 -10.10 -22.21
C ILE A 118 3.33 -9.37 -22.97
N HIS A 119 3.57 -8.11 -22.65
CA HIS A 119 4.61 -7.32 -23.29
C HIS A 119 6.00 -7.94 -23.08
N LEU A 120 6.33 -8.35 -21.85
CA LEU A 120 7.61 -8.98 -21.53
C LEU A 120 7.79 -10.29 -22.32
N ARG A 121 6.77 -11.16 -22.38
CA ARG A 121 6.83 -12.42 -23.13
C ARG A 121 7.10 -12.18 -24.62
N ARG A 122 6.41 -11.24 -25.22
CA ARG A 122 6.59 -10.90 -26.64
C ARG A 122 7.99 -10.35 -26.94
N SER A 123 8.54 -9.56 -26.04
CA SER A 123 9.91 -9.00 -26.20
C SER A 123 11.00 -10.03 -25.93
N GLY A 124 10.73 -11.06 -25.11
CA GLY A 124 11.66 -12.14 -24.78
C GLY A 124 11.74 -13.26 -25.84
N GLY A 125 10.93 -13.22 -26.88
CA GLY A 125 10.96 -14.22 -27.95
C GLY A 125 10.24 -15.54 -27.64
N ASP A 126 9.55 -15.64 -26.50
CA ASP A 126 8.79 -16.82 -26.09
C ASP A 126 7.36 -16.77 -26.71
N GLU A 127 7.28 -16.83 -28.03
CA GLU A 127 6.02 -16.76 -28.77
C GLU A 127 5.20 -18.07 -28.68
N ALA A 128 5.76 -19.13 -28.06
CA ALA A 128 5.21 -20.49 -28.13
C ALA A 128 4.08 -20.81 -27.14
N ASP A 129 3.83 -19.99 -26.11
CA ASP A 129 2.83 -20.30 -25.07
C ASP A 129 2.00 -19.07 -24.66
N ALA A 130 1.47 -18.35 -25.62
CA ALA A 130 0.50 -17.31 -25.35
C ALA A 130 -0.83 -17.97 -24.97
N PRO A 131 -1.30 -17.94 -23.71
CA PRO A 131 -2.66 -18.34 -23.43
C PRO A 131 -3.58 -17.44 -24.25
N GLN A 132 -4.41 -18.06 -25.07
CA GLN A 132 -5.49 -17.37 -25.77
C GLN A 132 -6.24 -16.57 -24.71
N LEU A 133 -6.37 -15.26 -24.94
CA LEU A 133 -7.24 -14.41 -24.16
C LEU A 133 -8.66 -14.97 -24.36
N GLU A 134 -9.10 -15.83 -23.45
CA GLU A 134 -10.52 -16.04 -23.29
C GLU A 134 -11.05 -14.68 -22.88
N ASP A 135 -11.73 -14.04 -23.80
CA ASP A 135 -12.52 -12.84 -23.62
C ASP A 135 -13.60 -13.18 -22.60
N GLU A 136 -13.24 -13.16 -21.32
CA GLU A 136 -14.21 -13.19 -20.24
C GLU A 136 -14.99 -11.89 -20.36
N GLU A 137 -16.06 -12.05 -21.07
CA GLU A 137 -17.09 -11.12 -21.47
C GLU A 137 -17.35 -10.12 -20.35
N LEU A 138 -17.02 -8.85 -20.63
CA LEU A 138 -17.50 -7.69 -19.87
C LEU A 138 -19.02 -7.62 -20.06
N SER A 139 -19.75 -8.56 -19.45
CA SER A 139 -21.20 -8.44 -19.36
C SER A 139 -21.50 -7.24 -18.45
N PRO A 140 -22.20 -6.24 -18.95
CA PRO A 140 -22.72 -5.19 -18.08
C PRO A 140 -23.79 -5.83 -17.21
N THR A 141 -23.53 -5.92 -15.92
CA THR A 141 -24.58 -6.20 -14.94
C THR A 141 -25.52 -5.00 -14.90
N GLU A 142 -26.76 -5.25 -15.30
CA GLU A 142 -27.92 -4.39 -15.13
C GLU A 142 -28.15 -3.97 -13.67
#